data_22591fff8c7d42d4a08aae3c1834edfc
#
_entry.id   22591fff8c7d42d4a08aae3c1834edfc
#
_cell.length_a   1.000
_cell.length_b   1.000
_cell.length_c   1.000
_cell.angle_alpha   90.00
_cell.angle_beta   90.00
_cell.angle_gamma   90.00
#
_symmetry.space_group_name_H-M   'P 1'
#
loop_
_entity.id
_entity.type
_entity.pdbx_description
1 polymer ?
#
loop_
_entity_poly.entity_id
_entity_poly.type
_entity_poly.pdbx_seq_one_letter_code
_entity_poly.pdbx_strand_id
1 'polypeptide(L)'
;EKAQGTVNFSATFLAVGGSKVVPVGTIFTLDGKNFVTTTAKSLSWDGAASTCRNPAISGGQIICNVRESVEVVATEGGTNYNIAAQSTGTSNLAGINFVSSSAMAGGTDKNITVVSEADINDAKSQLQNLEGAKEKLLSQIGDGVVKIDASYKVATEDPVSSPKKGEEVEAGKKAKLTAKAIYTIYV
;
A
#
# COMPACT_ATOMS: atom_id res chain seq x y z
N GLU A 1 -6.62 -3.10 1.27
CA GLU A 1 -6.67 -2.75 2.71
C GLU A 1 -5.69 -3.61 3.51
N LYS A 2 -5.43 -3.23 4.76
CA LYS A 2 -4.51 -3.95 5.65
C LYS A 2 -5.25 -4.99 6.46
N ALA A 3 -4.71 -6.22 6.55
CA ALA A 3 -5.22 -7.24 7.44
C ALA A 3 -5.03 -6.84 8.91
N GLN A 4 -5.95 -7.24 9.76
CA GLN A 4 -5.96 -6.98 11.20
C GLN A 4 -6.28 -8.26 11.96
N GLY A 5 -5.89 -8.30 13.22
CA GLY A 5 -6.18 -9.41 14.10
C GLY A 5 -5.62 -9.22 15.49
N THR A 6 -5.58 -10.31 16.26
CA THR A 6 -5.09 -10.30 17.63
C THR A 6 -3.95 -11.29 17.79
N VAL A 7 -2.92 -10.88 18.51
CA VAL A 7 -1.76 -11.69 18.85
C VAL A 7 -1.64 -11.83 20.35
N ASN A 8 -1.39 -13.04 20.82
CA ASN A 8 -1.01 -13.31 22.21
C ASN A 8 0.50 -13.22 22.34
N PHE A 9 0.95 -12.29 23.18
CA PHE A 9 2.32 -12.23 23.65
C PHE A 9 2.47 -13.02 24.94
N SER A 10 3.60 -13.69 25.11
CA SER A 10 3.90 -14.40 26.34
C SER A 10 5.36 -14.19 26.76
N ALA A 11 5.57 -14.08 28.05
CA ALA A 11 6.88 -14.03 28.65
C ALA A 11 6.93 -14.93 29.89
N THR A 12 8.07 -15.57 30.10
CA THR A 12 8.33 -16.40 31.27
C THR A 12 9.11 -15.58 32.28
N PHE A 13 8.64 -15.57 33.53
CA PHE A 13 9.28 -14.91 34.66
C PHE A 13 9.70 -15.96 35.71
N LEU A 14 10.86 -15.76 36.30
CA LEU A 14 11.34 -16.53 37.46
C LEU A 14 10.73 -16.03 38.75
N ALA A 15 10.92 -16.77 39.84
CA ALA A 15 10.33 -16.55 41.19
C ALA A 15 10.48 -15.13 41.80
N VAL A 16 11.35 -14.31 41.26
CA VAL A 16 11.51 -12.91 41.68
C VAL A 16 10.52 -11.95 40.98
N GLY A 17 9.70 -12.49 40.08
CA GLY A 17 8.80 -11.65 39.31
C GLY A 17 9.49 -10.85 38.21
N GLY A 18 8.79 -9.87 37.70
CA GLY A 18 9.32 -8.95 36.68
C GLY A 18 8.26 -8.33 35.80
N SER A 19 8.71 -7.50 34.88
CA SER A 19 7.86 -6.87 33.88
C SER A 19 8.59 -6.79 32.54
N LYS A 20 7.84 -7.01 31.48
CA LYS A 20 8.27 -6.73 30.10
C LYS A 20 7.18 -5.96 29.38
N VAL A 21 7.56 -5.00 28.56
CA VAL A 21 6.63 -4.17 27.82
C VAL A 21 6.76 -4.49 26.33
N VAL A 22 5.62 -4.65 25.69
CA VAL A 22 5.50 -4.64 24.22
C VAL A 22 5.04 -3.24 23.83
N PRO A 23 5.90 -2.41 23.27
CA PRO A 23 5.54 -1.04 22.86
C PRO A 23 4.54 -1.04 21.69
N VAL A 24 3.80 0.06 21.57
CA VAL A 24 3.10 0.36 20.30
C VAL A 24 4.12 0.51 19.18
N GLY A 25 3.77 0.06 17.97
CA GLY A 25 4.69 0.10 16.84
C GLY A 25 5.73 -1.04 16.81
N THR A 26 5.62 -2.01 17.73
CA THR A 26 6.49 -3.21 17.67
C THR A 26 6.18 -4.01 16.42
N ILE A 27 7.21 -4.21 15.59
CA ILE A 27 7.13 -5.03 14.36
C ILE A 27 7.48 -6.47 14.71
N PHE A 28 6.69 -7.39 14.20
CA PHE A 28 6.94 -8.84 14.27
C PHE A 28 6.50 -9.52 12.99
N THR A 29 7.05 -10.71 12.72
CA THR A 29 6.82 -11.44 11.49
C THR A 29 6.01 -12.70 11.79
N LEU A 30 4.89 -12.90 11.08
CA LEU A 30 4.07 -14.11 11.07
C LEU A 30 4.03 -14.64 9.63
N ASP A 31 4.35 -15.90 9.42
CA ASP A 31 4.38 -16.52 8.08
C ASP A 31 5.11 -15.68 7.03
N GLY A 32 6.24 -15.07 7.42
CA GLY A 32 7.03 -14.21 6.54
C GLY A 32 6.42 -12.83 6.25
N LYS A 33 5.32 -12.45 6.92
CA LYS A 33 4.63 -11.16 6.78
C LYS A 33 4.80 -10.32 8.03
N ASN A 34 5.02 -9.02 7.84
CA ASN A 34 5.22 -8.08 8.94
C ASN A 34 3.90 -7.47 9.42
N PHE A 35 3.74 -7.46 10.73
CA PHE A 35 2.63 -6.83 11.44
C PHE A 35 3.18 -5.89 12.50
N VAL A 36 2.36 -4.94 12.92
CA VAL A 36 2.71 -3.93 13.91
C VAL A 36 1.64 -3.84 14.99
N THR A 37 2.06 -3.70 16.24
CA THR A 37 1.14 -3.50 17.39
C THR A 37 0.53 -2.11 17.35
N THR A 38 -0.79 -2.03 17.56
CA THR A 38 -1.54 -0.76 17.59
C THR A 38 -1.61 -0.14 18.98
N THR A 39 -1.36 -0.95 20.03
CA THR A 39 -1.36 -0.52 21.43
C THR A 39 -0.15 -1.10 22.16
N ALA A 40 0.27 -0.45 23.26
CA ALA A 40 1.28 -1.02 24.16
C ALA A 40 0.63 -1.99 25.15
N LYS A 41 1.37 -3.04 25.54
CA LYS A 41 0.96 -3.99 26.60
C LYS A 41 2.12 -4.32 27.53
N SER A 42 1.79 -4.49 28.80
CA SER A 42 2.75 -4.93 29.83
C SER A 42 2.45 -6.37 30.24
N LEU A 43 3.49 -7.18 30.22
CA LEU A 43 3.51 -8.55 30.74
C LEU A 43 4.23 -8.47 32.09
N SER A 44 3.54 -8.65 33.20
CA SER A 44 4.12 -8.53 34.54
C SER A 44 3.66 -9.64 35.48
N TRP A 45 4.53 -10.01 36.36
CA TRP A 45 4.26 -10.94 37.46
C TRP A 45 5.00 -10.45 38.71
N ASP A 46 4.34 -10.51 39.86
CA ASP A 46 4.87 -10.05 41.18
C ASP A 46 5.76 -11.08 41.87
N GLY A 47 5.90 -12.28 41.30
CA GLY A 47 6.68 -13.37 41.87
C GLY A 47 5.90 -14.28 42.82
N ALA A 48 4.67 -13.96 43.17
CA ALA A 48 3.85 -14.79 44.07
C ALA A 48 3.20 -15.95 43.30
N ALA A 49 3.33 -17.17 43.78
CA ALA A 49 2.72 -18.35 43.18
C ALA A 49 1.19 -18.24 43.02
N SER A 50 0.54 -17.56 43.96
CA SER A 50 -0.93 -17.35 43.98
C SER A 50 -1.45 -16.45 42.85
N THR A 51 -0.58 -15.59 42.31
CA THR A 51 -0.94 -14.68 41.18
C THR A 51 -0.60 -15.25 39.82
N CYS A 52 0.13 -16.36 39.76
CA CYS A 52 0.44 -17.04 38.50
C CYS A 52 -0.69 -17.98 38.08
N ARG A 53 -1.27 -17.74 36.90
CA ARG A 53 -2.35 -18.60 36.35
C ARG A 53 -1.88 -20.00 35.97
N ASN A 54 -0.63 -20.14 35.49
CA ASN A 54 -0.06 -21.40 35.06
C ASN A 54 1.37 -21.54 35.61
N PRO A 55 1.51 -21.78 36.94
CA PRO A 55 2.81 -21.99 37.54
C PRO A 55 3.43 -23.30 37.06
N ALA A 56 4.73 -23.27 36.79
CA ALA A 56 5.54 -24.45 36.56
C ALA A 56 6.74 -24.43 37.53
N ILE A 57 7.37 -25.58 37.73
CA ILE A 57 8.59 -25.70 38.55
C ILE A 57 9.74 -26.11 37.64
N SER A 58 10.82 -25.35 37.66
CA SER A 58 12.04 -25.67 36.94
C SER A 58 13.22 -25.38 37.82
N GLY A 59 14.09 -26.40 38.01
CA GLY A 59 15.25 -26.25 38.90
C GLY A 59 14.92 -25.91 40.35
N GLY A 60 13.74 -26.33 40.85
CA GLY A 60 13.29 -25.99 42.21
C GLY A 60 12.73 -24.56 42.36
N GLN A 61 12.62 -23.79 41.30
CA GLN A 61 12.05 -22.45 41.29
C GLN A 61 10.69 -22.43 40.60
N ILE A 62 9.79 -21.58 41.11
CA ILE A 62 8.51 -21.30 40.43
C ILE A 62 8.78 -20.40 39.25
N ILE A 63 8.23 -20.78 38.14
CA ILE A 63 8.19 -19.95 36.91
C ILE A 63 6.76 -19.66 36.53
N CYS A 64 6.52 -18.44 36.04
CA CYS A 64 5.22 -18.03 35.57
C CYS A 64 5.27 -17.60 34.10
N ASN A 65 4.36 -18.19 33.33
CA ASN A 65 4.18 -17.77 31.95
C ASN A 65 2.98 -16.80 31.86
N VAL A 66 3.30 -15.53 31.70
CA VAL A 66 2.31 -14.45 31.56
C VAL A 66 1.96 -14.28 30.08
N ARG A 67 0.68 -14.11 29.79
CA ARG A 67 0.15 -13.88 28.45
C ARG A 67 -0.76 -12.66 28.43
N GLU A 68 -0.63 -11.87 27.39
CA GLU A 68 -1.49 -10.72 27.08
C GLU A 68 -1.83 -10.73 25.60
N SER A 69 -3.00 -10.19 25.29
CA SER A 69 -3.47 -10.04 23.91
C SER A 69 -3.33 -8.58 23.47
N VAL A 70 -2.92 -8.39 22.22
CA VAL A 70 -2.83 -7.06 21.61
C VAL A 70 -3.37 -7.09 20.19
N GLU A 71 -4.03 -6.03 19.79
CA GLU A 71 -4.45 -5.82 18.42
C GLU A 71 -3.27 -5.43 17.55
N VAL A 72 -3.28 -5.92 16.33
CA VAL A 72 -2.21 -5.74 15.36
C VAL A 72 -2.77 -5.47 13.98
N VAL A 73 -1.98 -4.78 13.18
CA VAL A 73 -2.30 -4.47 11.79
C VAL A 73 -1.11 -4.82 10.89
N ALA A 74 -1.38 -5.29 9.69
CA ALA A 74 -0.35 -5.54 8.70
C ALA A 74 0.42 -4.27 8.32
N THR A 75 1.72 -4.37 8.05
CA THR A 75 2.50 -3.21 7.61
C THR A 75 2.10 -2.74 6.22
N GLU A 76 1.61 -3.65 5.39
CA GLU A 76 1.16 -3.39 4.02
C GLU A 76 -0.26 -3.91 3.80
N GLY A 77 -0.92 -3.46 2.75
CA GLY A 77 -2.19 -4.00 2.30
C GLY A 77 -2.00 -5.26 1.46
N GLY A 78 -3.10 -5.99 1.28
CA GLY A 78 -3.12 -7.14 0.39
C GLY A 78 -3.74 -8.39 1.01
N THR A 79 -4.33 -9.23 0.17
CA THR A 79 -4.94 -10.50 0.58
C THR A 79 -3.91 -11.49 1.10
N ASN A 80 -2.66 -11.35 0.71
CA ASN A 80 -1.54 -12.18 1.17
C ASN A 80 -1.19 -11.97 2.66
N TYR A 81 -1.74 -10.95 3.31
CA TYR A 81 -1.63 -10.71 4.76
C TYR A 81 -2.78 -11.36 5.55
N ASN A 82 -3.74 -11.99 4.90
CA ASN A 82 -4.75 -12.80 5.56
C ASN A 82 -4.13 -14.16 5.88
N ILE A 83 -3.80 -14.38 7.15
CA ILE A 83 -3.17 -15.61 7.64
C ILE A 83 -4.02 -16.30 8.69
N ALA A 84 -3.86 -17.63 8.79
CA ALA A 84 -4.62 -18.44 9.73
C ALA A 84 -4.29 -18.10 11.20
N ALA A 85 -5.23 -18.39 12.09
CA ALA A 85 -4.99 -18.39 13.53
C ALA A 85 -3.91 -19.43 13.91
N GLN A 86 -3.29 -19.24 15.08
CA GLN A 86 -2.21 -20.08 15.62
C GLN A 86 -0.89 -20.04 14.83
N SER A 87 -0.74 -19.10 13.92
CA SER A 87 0.56 -18.85 13.28
C SER A 87 1.57 -18.34 14.28
N THR A 88 2.74 -18.93 14.31
CA THR A 88 3.87 -18.53 15.15
C THR A 88 4.80 -17.61 14.36
N GLY A 89 5.57 -16.81 15.07
CA GLY A 89 6.46 -15.89 14.41
C GLY A 89 7.65 -15.45 15.26
N THR A 90 8.38 -14.48 14.76
CA THR A 90 9.60 -13.95 15.38
C THR A 90 9.50 -12.44 15.60
N SER A 91 10.14 -11.94 16.64
CA SER A 91 10.34 -10.52 16.89
C SER A 91 11.74 -10.23 17.42
N ASN A 92 12.09 -8.97 17.48
CA ASN A 92 13.33 -8.50 18.11
C ASN A 92 13.20 -8.31 19.64
N LEU A 93 12.05 -8.63 20.23
CA LEU A 93 11.83 -8.49 21.67
C LEU A 93 12.36 -9.70 22.40
N ALA A 94 13.48 -9.54 23.11
CA ALA A 94 14.13 -10.63 23.84
C ALA A 94 13.23 -11.22 24.92
N GLY A 95 13.05 -12.56 24.89
CA GLY A 95 12.29 -13.34 25.87
C GLY A 95 10.79 -13.07 25.86
N ILE A 96 10.25 -12.60 24.71
CA ILE A 96 8.84 -12.53 24.42
C ILE A 96 8.56 -13.42 23.22
N ASN A 97 7.63 -14.36 23.40
CA ASN A 97 7.10 -15.20 22.32
C ASN A 97 5.71 -14.71 21.98
N PHE A 98 5.27 -14.95 20.74
CA PHE A 98 3.93 -14.60 20.30
C PHE A 98 3.34 -15.62 19.32
N VAL A 99 2.02 -15.72 19.36
CA VAL A 99 1.20 -16.59 18.52
C VAL A 99 -0.05 -15.80 18.14
N SER A 100 -0.45 -15.85 16.89
CA SER A 100 -1.71 -15.25 16.49
C SER A 100 -2.88 -15.99 17.18
N SER A 101 -3.67 -15.29 17.97
CA SER A 101 -4.84 -15.86 18.66
C SER A 101 -6.07 -15.91 17.77
N SER A 102 -6.14 -15.04 16.77
CA SER A 102 -7.16 -15.03 15.72
C SER A 102 -6.50 -15.07 14.34
N ALA A 103 -7.27 -15.38 13.32
CA ALA A 103 -6.84 -15.16 11.95
C ALA A 103 -6.60 -13.67 11.72
N MET A 104 -5.55 -13.32 10.95
CA MET A 104 -5.40 -11.99 10.40
C MET A 104 -6.30 -11.90 9.17
N ALA A 105 -7.21 -10.95 9.15
CA ALA A 105 -8.24 -10.82 8.12
C ALA A 105 -8.46 -9.36 7.70
N GLY A 106 -9.22 -9.15 6.62
CA GLY A 106 -9.54 -7.82 6.10
C GLY A 106 -8.48 -7.25 5.17
N GLY A 107 -7.41 -7.99 4.89
CA GLY A 107 -6.48 -7.64 3.83
C GLY A 107 -7.16 -7.79 2.47
N THR A 108 -7.14 -6.75 1.66
CA THR A 108 -7.73 -6.76 0.32
C THR A 108 -6.79 -6.17 -0.72
N ASP A 109 -6.81 -6.75 -1.91
CA ASP A 109 -6.17 -6.20 -3.09
C ASP A 109 -7.20 -5.42 -3.89
N LYS A 110 -6.81 -4.27 -4.41
CA LYS A 110 -7.62 -3.48 -5.31
C LYS A 110 -6.83 -3.24 -6.59
N ASN A 111 -7.31 -3.78 -7.69
CA ASN A 111 -6.80 -3.41 -9.00
C ASN A 111 -7.37 -2.04 -9.37
N ILE A 112 -6.49 -1.09 -9.60
CA ILE A 112 -6.88 0.25 -10.06
C ILE A 112 -6.34 0.47 -11.48
N THR A 113 -7.14 1.14 -12.29
CA THR A 113 -6.69 1.68 -13.58
C THR A 113 -6.26 3.12 -13.34
N VAL A 114 -5.07 3.47 -13.76
CA VAL A 114 -4.52 4.84 -13.63
C VAL A 114 -4.18 5.40 -15.00
N VAL A 115 -4.20 6.73 -15.12
CA VAL A 115 -3.70 7.41 -16.32
C VAL A 115 -2.18 7.24 -16.39
N SER A 116 -1.71 6.57 -17.43
CA SER A 116 -0.28 6.31 -17.65
C SER A 116 0.38 7.36 -18.54
N GLU A 117 1.72 7.38 -18.56
CA GLU A 117 2.49 8.18 -19.53
C GLU A 117 2.21 7.73 -20.97
N ALA A 118 2.00 6.42 -21.16
CA ALA A 118 1.70 5.87 -22.50
C ALA A 118 0.39 6.44 -23.03
N ASP A 119 -0.67 6.49 -22.21
CA ASP A 119 -1.97 7.06 -22.63
C ASP A 119 -1.84 8.52 -23.05
N ILE A 120 -1.01 9.29 -22.34
CA ILE A 120 -0.75 10.70 -22.65
C ILE A 120 -0.01 10.84 -23.98
N ASN A 121 1.03 10.03 -24.20
CA ASN A 121 1.82 10.06 -25.42
C ASN A 121 1.00 9.59 -26.63
N ASP A 122 0.15 8.58 -26.46
CA ASP A 122 -0.74 8.09 -27.53
C ASP A 122 -1.74 9.17 -27.94
N ALA A 123 -2.36 9.86 -26.98
CA ALA A 123 -3.26 10.97 -27.26
C ALA A 123 -2.54 12.14 -27.98
N LYS A 124 -1.29 12.43 -27.57
CA LYS A 124 -0.45 13.44 -28.22
C LYS A 124 -0.14 13.08 -29.67
N SER A 125 0.22 11.83 -29.91
CA SER A 125 0.50 11.31 -31.26
C SER A 125 -0.74 11.34 -32.16
N GLN A 126 -1.92 11.02 -31.64
CA GLN A 126 -3.18 11.11 -32.39
C GLN A 126 -3.48 12.54 -32.83
N LEU A 127 -3.23 13.54 -31.96
CA LEU A 127 -3.41 14.95 -32.31
C LEU A 127 -2.42 15.41 -33.38
N GLN A 128 -1.16 14.97 -33.32
CA GLN A 128 -0.13 15.32 -34.33
C GLN A 128 -0.45 14.74 -35.68
N ASN A 129 -1.07 13.57 -35.73
CA ASN A 129 -1.38 12.83 -36.96
C ASN A 129 -2.88 12.95 -37.35
N LEU A 130 -3.54 14.04 -36.97
CA LEU A 130 -4.94 14.24 -37.29
C LEU A 130 -5.13 14.32 -38.81
N GLU A 131 -5.82 13.31 -39.35
CA GLU A 131 -6.10 13.20 -40.78
C GLU A 131 -6.93 14.41 -41.24
N GLY A 132 -6.60 14.95 -42.42
CA GLY A 132 -7.30 16.11 -42.99
C GLY A 132 -7.00 17.47 -42.38
N ALA A 133 -6.15 17.53 -41.34
CA ALA A 133 -5.84 18.83 -40.69
C ALA A 133 -5.07 19.77 -41.63
N LYS A 134 -4.14 19.21 -42.41
CA LYS A 134 -3.39 19.97 -43.40
C LYS A 134 -4.31 20.48 -44.53
N GLU A 135 -5.14 19.64 -45.06
CA GLU A 135 -6.11 19.96 -46.15
C GLU A 135 -7.07 21.04 -45.66
N LYS A 136 -7.57 20.93 -44.45
CA LYS A 136 -8.46 21.92 -43.82
C LYS A 136 -7.76 23.27 -43.68
N LEU A 137 -6.49 23.28 -43.26
CA LEU A 137 -5.70 24.50 -43.15
C LEU A 137 -5.47 25.13 -44.54
N LEU A 138 -5.11 24.33 -45.54
CA LEU A 138 -4.91 24.76 -46.93
C LEU A 138 -6.18 25.34 -47.54
N SER A 139 -7.35 24.79 -47.23
CA SER A 139 -8.63 25.31 -47.72
C SER A 139 -9.04 26.67 -47.16
N GLN A 140 -8.43 27.11 -46.09
CA GLN A 140 -8.66 28.45 -45.48
C GLN A 140 -7.81 29.54 -46.12
N ILE A 141 -6.83 29.17 -46.95
CA ILE A 141 -5.94 30.10 -47.61
C ILE A 141 -6.57 30.49 -48.97
N GLY A 142 -6.71 31.80 -49.18
CA GLY A 142 -7.35 32.33 -50.38
C GLY A 142 -6.62 32.01 -51.67
N ASP A 143 -7.32 32.14 -52.79
CA ASP A 143 -6.75 31.97 -54.12
C ASP A 143 -5.68 33.03 -54.46
N GLY A 144 -4.68 32.65 -55.21
CA GLY A 144 -3.61 33.52 -55.61
C GLY A 144 -2.43 33.62 -54.64
N VAL A 145 -2.45 32.87 -53.54
CA VAL A 145 -1.33 32.79 -52.58
C VAL A 145 -0.50 31.54 -52.85
N VAL A 146 0.84 31.70 -52.89
CA VAL A 146 1.75 30.55 -53.08
C VAL A 146 1.90 29.82 -51.72
N LYS A 147 1.47 28.54 -51.69
CA LYS A 147 1.54 27.68 -50.52
C LYS A 147 2.87 26.94 -50.49
N ILE A 148 3.59 27.03 -49.37
CA ILE A 148 4.87 26.33 -49.15
C ILE A 148 4.58 25.06 -48.34
N ASP A 149 4.19 23.98 -48.99
CA ASP A 149 3.83 22.72 -48.34
C ASP A 149 4.89 22.15 -47.41
N ALA A 150 6.17 22.34 -47.72
CA ALA A 150 7.29 21.91 -46.87
C ALA A 150 7.36 22.68 -45.54
N SER A 151 6.63 23.79 -45.40
CA SER A 151 6.61 24.62 -44.18
C SER A 151 5.57 24.18 -43.18
N TYR A 152 4.73 23.18 -43.52
CA TYR A 152 3.71 22.65 -42.60
C TYR A 152 4.36 22.10 -41.34
N LYS A 153 3.91 22.61 -40.19
CA LYS A 153 4.38 22.20 -38.87
C LYS A 153 3.22 22.00 -37.94
N VAL A 154 3.36 21.04 -37.02
CA VAL A 154 2.42 20.79 -35.95
C VAL A 154 3.14 20.95 -34.61
N ALA A 155 2.66 21.85 -33.80
CA ALA A 155 3.09 22.00 -32.40
C ALA A 155 1.95 21.54 -31.50
N THR A 156 2.23 20.70 -30.49
CA THR A 156 1.24 20.28 -29.51
C THR A 156 1.61 20.79 -28.13
N GLU A 157 0.64 21.34 -27.41
CA GLU A 157 0.78 21.60 -25.99
C GLU A 157 0.74 20.27 -25.22
N ASP A 158 1.31 20.26 -24.01
CA ASP A 158 1.24 19.06 -23.17
C ASP A 158 -0.21 18.74 -22.77
N PRO A 159 -0.65 17.49 -22.96
CA PRO A 159 -1.99 17.09 -22.61
C PRO A 159 -2.27 17.22 -21.11
N VAL A 160 -3.45 17.73 -20.80
CA VAL A 160 -3.99 17.73 -19.43
C VAL A 160 -4.99 16.59 -19.31
N SER A 161 -4.76 15.70 -18.36
CA SER A 161 -5.67 14.59 -18.05
C SER A 161 -6.55 14.86 -16.85
N SER A 162 -7.76 14.30 -16.88
CA SER A 162 -8.68 14.25 -15.74
C SER A 162 -9.27 12.82 -15.67
N PRO A 163 -8.94 12.01 -14.65
CA PRO A 163 -7.98 12.28 -13.55
C PRO A 163 -6.56 12.59 -14.04
N LYS A 164 -5.71 13.11 -13.16
CA LYS A 164 -4.31 13.41 -13.48
C LYS A 164 -3.51 12.11 -13.67
N LYS A 165 -2.32 12.24 -14.28
CA LYS A 165 -1.37 11.12 -14.38
C LYS A 165 -1.11 10.50 -13.02
N GLY A 166 -1.24 9.16 -12.92
CA GLY A 166 -1.09 8.38 -11.70
C GLY A 166 -2.31 8.35 -10.78
N GLU A 167 -3.33 9.15 -11.04
CA GLU A 167 -4.60 9.10 -10.31
C GLU A 167 -5.51 8.00 -10.85
N GLU A 168 -6.33 7.43 -9.96
CA GLU A 168 -7.27 6.36 -10.29
C GLU A 168 -8.38 6.85 -11.23
N VAL A 169 -8.65 6.06 -12.26
CA VAL A 169 -9.83 6.20 -13.11
C VAL A 169 -10.95 5.35 -12.50
N GLU A 170 -12.09 5.94 -12.19
CA GLU A 170 -13.24 5.21 -11.66
C GLU A 170 -13.65 4.05 -12.57
N ALA A 171 -14.03 2.92 -11.96
CA ALA A 171 -14.43 1.72 -12.68
C ALA A 171 -15.54 2.02 -13.71
N GLY A 172 -15.32 1.60 -14.95
CA GLY A 172 -16.24 1.81 -16.07
C GLY A 172 -16.22 3.22 -16.67
N LYS A 173 -15.41 4.14 -16.14
CA LYS A 173 -15.18 5.46 -16.75
C LYS A 173 -13.91 5.49 -17.58
N LYS A 174 -13.78 6.52 -18.42
CA LYS A 174 -12.57 6.80 -19.22
C LYS A 174 -11.95 8.10 -18.71
N ALA A 175 -10.63 8.16 -18.70
CA ALA A 175 -9.93 9.42 -18.50
C ALA A 175 -10.19 10.35 -19.69
N LYS A 176 -10.40 11.63 -19.40
CA LYS A 176 -10.49 12.66 -20.43
C LYS A 176 -9.11 13.31 -20.57
N LEU A 177 -8.53 13.22 -21.78
CA LEU A 177 -7.33 13.96 -22.12
C LEU A 177 -7.71 15.14 -23.01
N THR A 178 -7.15 16.29 -22.69
CA THR A 178 -7.37 17.54 -23.45
C THR A 178 -6.00 18.09 -23.79
N ALA A 179 -5.78 18.33 -25.07
CA ALA A 179 -4.58 19.00 -25.55
C ALA A 179 -4.96 19.91 -26.72
N LYS A 180 -4.07 20.86 -27.05
CA LYS A 180 -4.20 21.74 -28.19
C LYS A 180 -3.08 21.48 -29.17
N ALA A 181 -3.45 21.33 -30.43
CA ALA A 181 -2.50 21.26 -31.52
C ALA A 181 -2.61 22.55 -32.36
N ILE A 182 -1.47 23.13 -32.70
CA ILE A 182 -1.35 24.31 -33.53
C ILE A 182 -0.71 23.87 -34.84
N TYR A 183 -1.46 24.04 -35.92
CA TYR A 183 -1.03 23.73 -37.28
C TYR A 183 -0.62 25.03 -37.96
N THR A 184 0.57 25.06 -38.52
CA THR A 184 1.14 26.25 -39.17
C THR A 184 1.63 25.87 -40.56
N ILE A 185 1.35 26.73 -41.53
CA ILE A 185 1.92 26.69 -42.87
C ILE A 185 2.27 28.11 -43.32
N TYR A 186 3.38 28.28 -43.97
CA TYR A 186 3.77 29.57 -44.58
C TYR A 186 3.24 29.67 -46.00
N VAL A 187 2.89 30.90 -46.33
CA VAL A 187 2.36 31.29 -47.63
C VAL A 187 3.11 32.45 -48.19
#